data_b93bf342d4f132dd43cb9590dc370bec
#
_entry.id   b93bf342d4f132dd43cb9590dc370bec
#
_cell.length_a   1.000
_cell.length_b   1.000
_cell.length_c   1.000
_cell.angle_alpha   90.00
_cell.angle_beta   90.00
_cell.angle_gamma   90.00
#
_symmetry.space_group_name_H-M   'P 1'
#
loop_
_entity.id
_entity.type
_entity.pdbx_description
1 polymer ?
#
loop_
_entity_poly.entity_id
_entity_poly.type
_entity_poly.pdbx_seq_one_letter_code
_entity_poly.pdbx_strand_id
1 'polypeptide(L)' 'MTEPVNIRSLTAGTRIVLEGGAVAEILSNPSDGVWVFARYLTSPDDPARVGSEEMIFAQDITEISEAP' A
#
# COMPACT_ATOMS: atom_id res chain seq x y z
N MET A 1 19.41 2.60 11.41
CA MET A 1 18.29 1.75 11.86
C MET A 1 17.07 2.05 11.02
N THR A 2 16.45 1.02 10.48
CA THR A 2 15.29 1.19 9.65
C THR A 2 14.03 1.16 10.51
N GLU A 3 13.24 2.22 10.46
CA GLU A 3 11.98 2.24 11.17
C GLU A 3 10.91 1.48 10.41
N PRO A 4 10.00 0.80 11.09
CA PRO A 4 8.88 0.18 10.41
C PRO A 4 7.99 1.25 9.78
N VAL A 5 7.31 0.86 8.70
CA VAL A 5 6.37 1.77 8.04
C VAL A 5 5.22 2.07 9.01
N ASN A 6 5.00 3.35 9.25
CA ASN A 6 3.89 3.80 10.09
C ASN A 6 2.67 4.09 9.22
N ILE A 7 1.77 3.13 9.11
CA ILE A 7 0.62 3.30 8.23
C ILE A 7 -0.49 4.14 8.85
N ARG A 8 -0.39 4.46 10.15
CA ARG A 8 -1.43 5.27 10.80
C ARG A 8 -1.55 6.67 10.21
N SER A 9 -0.43 7.22 9.76
CA SER A 9 -0.41 8.58 9.23
C SER A 9 -0.60 8.65 7.72
N LEU A 10 -0.79 7.51 7.05
CA LEU A 10 -0.96 7.51 5.60
C LEU A 10 -2.37 7.97 5.23
N THR A 11 -2.44 8.88 4.27
CA THR A 11 -3.71 9.42 3.80
C THR A 11 -4.11 8.78 2.48
N ALA A 12 -5.39 8.90 2.15
CA ALA A 12 -5.88 8.46 0.85
C ALA A 12 -5.10 9.16 -0.27
N GLY A 13 -4.78 8.43 -1.31
CA GLY A 13 -3.96 8.92 -2.41
C GLY A 13 -2.47 8.60 -2.27
N THR A 14 -2.03 8.21 -1.08
CA THR A 14 -0.64 7.81 -0.88
C THR A 14 -0.37 6.50 -1.60
N ARG A 15 0.77 6.41 -2.29
CA ARG A 15 1.17 5.18 -2.96
C ARG A 15 2.11 4.39 -2.08
N ILE A 16 1.90 3.09 -2.07
CA ILE A 16 2.71 2.16 -1.27
C ILE A 16 3.25 1.08 -2.18
N VAL A 17 4.45 0.61 -1.86
CA VAL A 17 5.08 -0.50 -2.58
C VAL A 17 4.95 -1.75 -1.70
N LEU A 18 4.53 -2.84 -2.32
CA LEU A 18 4.26 -4.10 -1.63
C LEU A 18 5.33 -5.12 -1.96
N GLU A 19 5.38 -6.20 -1.19
CA GLU A 19 6.26 -7.31 -1.53
C GLU A 19 5.93 -7.80 -2.93
N GLY A 20 6.97 -8.13 -3.70
CA GLY A 20 6.79 -8.52 -5.09
C GLY A 20 6.84 -7.35 -6.06
N GLY A 21 6.94 -6.12 -5.56
CA GLY A 21 7.08 -4.94 -6.40
C GLY A 21 5.78 -4.32 -6.86
N ALA A 22 4.65 -4.81 -6.38
CA ALA A 22 3.36 -4.19 -6.72
C ALA A 22 3.25 -2.82 -6.06
N VAL A 23 2.55 -1.90 -6.71
CA VAL A 23 2.27 -0.56 -6.19
C VAL A 23 0.77 -0.41 -6.06
N ALA A 24 0.34 0.14 -4.93
CA ALA A 24 -1.07 0.39 -4.69
C ALA A 24 -1.28 1.80 -4.15
N GLU A 25 -2.47 2.32 -4.36
CA GLU A 25 -2.86 3.63 -3.87
C GLU A 25 -3.87 3.46 -2.74
N ILE A 26 -3.61 4.11 -1.62
CA ILE A 26 -4.50 4.01 -0.47
C ILE A 26 -5.82 4.72 -0.76
N LEU A 27 -6.91 4.00 -0.56
CA LEU A 27 -8.26 4.55 -0.72
C LEU A 27 -8.86 4.93 0.63
N SER A 28 -8.56 4.15 1.65
CA SER A 28 -9.12 4.37 2.98
C SER A 28 -8.15 3.81 4.02
N ASN A 29 -8.02 4.51 5.13
CA ASN A 29 -7.15 4.10 6.22
C ASN A 29 -7.89 4.23 7.53
N PRO A 30 -8.24 3.11 8.20
CA PRO A 30 -8.94 3.16 9.48
C PRO A 30 -8.05 3.66 10.62
N SER A 31 -6.75 3.85 10.36
CA SER A 31 -5.79 4.39 11.32
C SER A 31 -5.54 3.53 12.55
N ASP A 32 -5.82 2.24 12.47
CA ASP A 32 -5.52 1.33 13.58
C ASP A 32 -4.11 0.73 13.50
N GLY A 33 -3.37 1.04 12.43
CA GLY A 33 -1.99 0.61 12.29
C GLY A 33 -1.80 -0.81 11.79
N VAL A 34 -2.87 -1.50 11.41
CA VAL A 34 -2.82 -2.91 11.02
C VAL A 34 -2.97 -3.08 9.51
N TRP A 35 -3.91 -2.36 8.90
CA TRP A 35 -4.19 -2.52 7.47
C TRP A 35 -4.73 -1.23 6.87
N VAL A 36 -4.66 -1.15 5.54
CA VAL A 36 -5.28 -0.09 4.77
C VAL A 36 -6.06 -0.72 3.62
N PHE A 37 -7.04 0.01 3.09
CA PHE A 37 -7.77 -0.40 1.91
C PHE A 37 -7.18 0.34 0.72
N ALA A 38 -6.76 -0.39 -0.31
CA ALA A 38 -6.01 0.21 -1.41
C ALA A 38 -6.38 -0.42 -2.74
N ARG A 39 -6.10 0.32 -3.81
CA ARG A 39 -6.29 -0.15 -5.18
C ARG A 39 -4.94 -0.43 -5.80
N TYR A 40 -4.78 -1.59 -6.41
CA TYR A 40 -3.55 -1.94 -7.11
C TYR A 40 -3.39 -1.10 -8.37
N LEU A 41 -2.26 -0.40 -8.47
CA LEU A 41 -1.92 0.38 -9.66
C LEU A 41 -1.03 -0.42 -10.60
N THR A 42 -0.09 -1.20 -10.06
CA THR A 42 0.73 -2.11 -10.83
C THR A 42 0.87 -3.41 -10.06
N SER A 43 1.02 -4.51 -10.77
CA SER A 43 1.20 -5.82 -10.15
C SER A 43 2.01 -6.69 -11.10
N PRO A 44 3.36 -6.64 -11.02
CA PRO A 44 4.21 -7.40 -11.95
C PRO A 44 3.98 -8.90 -11.90
N ASP A 45 3.69 -9.44 -10.71
CA ASP A 45 3.49 -10.87 -10.53
C ASP A 45 2.10 -11.33 -10.96
N ASP A 46 1.13 -10.44 -10.94
CA ASP A 46 -0.25 -10.77 -11.27
C ASP A 46 -0.94 -9.55 -11.88
N PRO A 47 -0.73 -9.32 -13.19
CA PRO A 47 -1.31 -8.14 -13.84
C PRO A 47 -2.84 -8.06 -13.75
N ALA A 48 -3.50 -9.17 -13.50
CA ALA A 48 -4.96 -9.18 -13.35
C ALA A 48 -5.42 -8.44 -12.09
N ARG A 49 -4.52 -8.20 -11.13
CA ARG A 49 -4.87 -7.45 -9.93
C ARG A 49 -4.97 -5.96 -10.16
N VAL A 50 -4.38 -5.44 -11.23
CA VAL A 50 -4.40 -4.00 -11.48
C VAL A 50 -5.84 -3.52 -11.53
N GLY A 51 -6.14 -2.49 -10.72
CA GLY A 51 -7.48 -1.93 -10.61
C GLY A 51 -8.34 -2.58 -9.52
N SER A 52 -7.91 -3.69 -8.94
CA SER A 52 -8.67 -4.31 -7.85
C SER A 52 -8.44 -3.57 -6.54
N GLU A 53 -9.46 -3.56 -5.70
CA GLU A 53 -9.43 -2.92 -4.39
C GLU A 53 -9.37 -4.00 -3.33
N GLU A 54 -8.35 -3.95 -2.50
CA GLU A 54 -8.11 -5.00 -1.51
C GLU A 54 -7.60 -4.41 -0.21
N MET A 55 -7.83 -5.19 0.85
CA MET A 55 -7.26 -4.88 2.15
C MET A 55 -5.79 -5.28 2.15
N ILE A 56 -4.91 -4.37 2.53
CA ILE A 56 -3.47 -4.61 2.54
C ILE A 56 -2.95 -4.43 3.95
N PHE A 57 -2.27 -5.44 4.46
CA PHE A 57 -1.71 -5.40 5.81
C PHE A 57 -0.38 -4.66 5.82
N ALA A 58 -0.11 -3.98 6.93
CA ALA A 58 1.11 -3.22 7.11
C ALA A 58 2.37 -4.04 6.84
N GLN A 59 2.36 -5.31 7.24
CA GLN A 59 3.52 -6.18 7.07
C GLN A 59 3.87 -6.46 5.61
N ASP A 60 2.92 -6.25 4.70
CA ASP A 60 3.13 -6.46 3.27
C ASP A 60 3.64 -5.21 2.57
N ILE A 61 3.68 -4.08 3.26
CA ILE A 61 4.16 -2.83 2.70
C ILE A 61 5.67 -2.74 2.92
N THR A 62 6.43 -2.66 1.83
CA THR A 62 7.89 -2.58 1.92
C THR A 62 8.39 -1.15 1.97
N GLU A 63 7.68 -0.21 1.36
CA GLU A 63 8.03 1.20 1.44
C GLU A 63 6.86 2.06 1.00
N ILE A 64 6.96 3.35 1.30
CA ILE A 64 5.99 4.33 0.85
C ILE A 64 6.61 5.06 -0.33
N SER A 65 5.87 5.08 -1.45
CA SER A 65 6.31 5.77 -2.64
C SER A 65 5.79 7.21 -2.59
N GLU A 66 6.67 8.14 -2.26
CA GLU A 66 6.30 9.54 -2.25
C GLU A 66 6.53 10.12 -3.64
N ALA A 67 5.61 9.86 -4.53
CA ALA A 67 5.68 10.45 -5.86
C ALA A 67 5.38 11.95 -5.75
N PRO A 68 6.16 12.79 -6.40
CA PRO A 68 5.87 14.21 -6.43
C PRO A 68 4.59 14.53 -7.18
#